data_2dba9995e46204641a93a691117dedc8
#
_entry.id   2dba9995e46204641a93a691117dedc8
#
_cell.length_a   1.000
_cell.length_b   1.000
_cell.length_c   1.000
_cell.angle_alpha   90.00
_cell.angle_beta   90.00
_cell.angle_gamma   90.00
#
_symmetry.space_group_name_H-M   'P 1'
#
loop_
_entity.id
_entity.type
_entity.pdbx_description
1 polymer ?
#
loop_
_entity_poly.entity_id
_entity_poly.type
_entity_poly.pdbx_seq_one_letter_code
_entity_poly.pdbx_strand_id
1 'polypeptide(L)'
;METEALPLVTVVTPSFNQAKFIRATIESVLSQDYPNIEYIIMDGGSTDGTSAIVAPYSDRLTFLSEKDRGQGDAINKGFRMASGSIVAYLNSDDLYLPGAVSAAVAALQANPEFGAVYGEGYRIDAGGSVIARFEVTEEYNLWKLVNVSDYVLQQTVFWRRAVFDAIGFFDPDLHYGLDWEILMRTGKRYVMGYIPQFMGCLREYPEAKTAAGGAQRFREIARILRSHSSYRYPPAYFIYGLDTYEKIVCRWIGAAFGWWPRLARKLQRSVLRVSHHFIGEYAAHSQGLYSDGWASTRAHLMLPPSDGRYIELTVTLPPGPVERQTIVVRSGRRILSRESFGLGTFVLNVPVPEDLWDAALTFTIEAARHYVPGDADRRRLCYLLERVGYSARYQLPGG
;
A
#
# COMPACT_ATOMS: atom_id res chain seq x y z
N MET A 1 0.05 14.48 -35.80
CA MET A 1 -0.10 13.89 -34.46
C MET A 1 0.10 12.39 -34.65
N GLU A 2 1.29 11.89 -34.35
CA GLU A 2 1.49 10.46 -34.27
C GLU A 2 0.58 9.94 -33.12
N THR A 3 -0.30 9.02 -33.44
CA THR A 3 -1.04 8.28 -32.42
C THR A 3 -0.01 7.47 -31.65
N GLU A 4 0.38 7.94 -30.47
CA GLU A 4 1.23 7.16 -29.56
C GLU A 4 0.58 5.78 -29.38
N ALA A 5 1.35 4.74 -29.72
CA ALA A 5 0.85 3.37 -29.60
C ALA A 5 0.46 3.09 -28.15
N LEU A 6 -0.74 2.55 -27.95
CA LEU A 6 -1.23 2.21 -26.61
C LEU A 6 -0.25 1.23 -25.93
N PRO A 7 0.23 1.50 -24.70
CA PRO A 7 1.14 0.61 -23.98
C PRO A 7 0.57 -0.80 -23.87
N LEU A 8 1.39 -1.82 -24.07
CA LEU A 8 0.99 -3.20 -23.77
C LEU A 8 0.98 -3.40 -22.25
N VAL A 9 -0.15 -3.92 -21.74
CA VAL A 9 -0.32 -4.28 -20.33
C VAL A 9 -0.31 -5.81 -20.21
N THR A 10 0.64 -6.36 -19.45
CA THR A 10 0.62 -7.80 -19.14
C THR A 10 -0.06 -8.01 -17.78
N VAL A 11 -1.10 -8.82 -17.78
CA VAL A 11 -1.77 -9.29 -16.55
C VAL A 11 -1.34 -10.73 -16.31
N VAL A 12 -0.85 -11.04 -15.10
CA VAL A 12 -0.48 -12.40 -14.69
C VAL A 12 -1.45 -12.90 -13.63
N THR A 13 -2.01 -14.10 -13.83
CA THR A 13 -2.84 -14.75 -12.82
C THR A 13 -2.11 -16.00 -12.31
N PRO A 14 -1.59 -15.99 -11.06
CA PRO A 14 -1.14 -17.19 -10.40
C PRO A 14 -2.34 -18.06 -10.01
N SER A 15 -2.29 -19.36 -10.28
CA SER A 15 -3.40 -20.30 -10.02
C SER A 15 -2.89 -21.60 -9.41
N PHE A 16 -3.61 -22.11 -8.41
CA PHE A 16 -3.43 -23.47 -7.90
C PHE A 16 -4.73 -23.98 -7.27
N ASN A 17 -5.36 -24.98 -7.91
CA ASN A 17 -6.65 -25.56 -7.48
C ASN A 17 -7.76 -24.49 -7.29
N GLN A 18 -8.01 -23.70 -8.33
CA GLN A 18 -8.97 -22.60 -8.33
C GLN A 18 -10.11 -22.76 -9.36
N ALA A 19 -10.46 -24.00 -9.72
CA ALA A 19 -11.54 -24.29 -10.64
C ALA A 19 -12.86 -23.57 -10.30
N LYS A 20 -13.10 -23.33 -9.02
CA LYS A 20 -14.30 -22.65 -8.53
C LYS A 20 -14.40 -21.19 -8.98
N PHE A 21 -13.29 -20.47 -9.08
CA PHE A 21 -13.27 -19.02 -9.23
C PHE A 21 -12.63 -18.54 -10.53
N ILE A 22 -11.66 -19.28 -11.07
CA ILE A 22 -10.81 -18.84 -12.17
C ILE A 22 -11.56 -18.36 -13.42
N ARG A 23 -12.72 -18.95 -13.73
CA ARG A 23 -13.56 -18.48 -14.85
C ARG A 23 -13.94 -17.01 -14.71
N ALA A 24 -14.44 -16.61 -13.55
CA ALA A 24 -14.85 -15.23 -13.30
C ALA A 24 -13.64 -14.27 -13.38
N THR A 25 -12.48 -14.69 -12.87
CA THR A 25 -11.23 -13.93 -12.99
C THR A 25 -10.84 -13.73 -14.45
N ILE A 26 -10.83 -14.81 -15.27
CA ILE A 26 -10.52 -14.74 -16.70
C ILE A 26 -11.46 -13.76 -17.41
N GLU A 27 -12.76 -13.91 -17.21
CA GLU A 27 -13.76 -13.05 -17.81
C GLU A 27 -13.62 -11.59 -17.41
N SER A 28 -13.23 -11.30 -16.16
CA SER A 28 -12.99 -9.94 -15.68
C SER A 28 -11.79 -9.26 -16.34
N VAL A 29 -10.76 -10.02 -16.71
CA VAL A 29 -9.58 -9.51 -17.44
C VAL A 29 -9.91 -9.35 -18.94
N LEU A 30 -10.51 -10.37 -19.56
CA LEU A 30 -10.79 -10.38 -21.00
C LEU A 30 -11.92 -9.44 -21.42
N SER A 31 -12.73 -8.95 -20.47
CA SER A 31 -13.79 -7.96 -20.70
C SER A 31 -13.37 -6.52 -20.43
N GLN A 32 -12.10 -6.26 -20.10
CA GLN A 32 -11.62 -4.89 -19.92
C GLN A 32 -11.77 -4.07 -21.22
N ASP A 33 -12.04 -2.80 -21.05
CA ASP A 33 -12.21 -1.82 -22.15
C ASP A 33 -10.90 -1.43 -22.83
N TYR A 34 -9.73 -1.86 -22.30
CA TYR A 34 -8.42 -1.61 -22.83
C TYR A 34 -8.03 -2.68 -23.87
N PRO A 35 -7.70 -2.30 -25.12
CA PRO A 35 -7.56 -3.27 -26.21
C PRO A 35 -6.19 -4.01 -26.25
N ASN A 36 -5.17 -3.49 -25.56
CA ASN A 36 -3.78 -3.99 -25.68
C ASN A 36 -3.35 -4.71 -24.41
N ILE A 37 -3.94 -5.89 -24.17
CA ILE A 37 -3.67 -6.73 -22.98
C ILE A 37 -3.03 -8.04 -23.42
N GLU A 38 -1.89 -8.37 -22.82
CA GLU A 38 -1.30 -9.70 -22.79
C GLU A 38 -1.73 -10.37 -21.48
N TYR A 39 -2.41 -11.54 -21.59
CA TYR A 39 -2.89 -12.23 -20.40
C TYR A 39 -2.19 -13.58 -20.23
N ILE A 40 -1.55 -13.81 -19.08
CA ILE A 40 -0.78 -15.01 -18.76
C ILE A 40 -1.32 -15.64 -17.48
N ILE A 41 -1.66 -16.93 -17.54
CA ILE A 41 -2.04 -17.72 -16.36
C ILE A 41 -0.92 -18.69 -16.05
N MET A 42 -0.35 -18.59 -14.84
CA MET A 42 0.68 -19.47 -14.31
C MET A 42 0.04 -20.41 -13.30
N ASP A 43 -0.18 -21.64 -13.71
CA ASP A 43 -0.82 -22.68 -12.89
C ASP A 43 0.22 -23.57 -12.22
N GLY A 44 0.13 -23.76 -10.91
CA GLY A 44 1.06 -24.55 -10.09
C GLY A 44 0.90 -26.08 -10.20
N GLY A 45 0.28 -26.57 -11.28
CA GLY A 45 -0.02 -27.99 -11.49
C GLY A 45 -1.33 -28.40 -10.81
N SER A 46 -2.41 -27.66 -11.05
CA SER A 46 -3.75 -27.95 -10.52
C SER A 46 -4.29 -29.31 -10.93
N THR A 47 -5.07 -29.93 -10.02
CA THR A 47 -5.68 -31.25 -10.22
C THR A 47 -7.21 -31.23 -10.09
N ASP A 48 -7.80 -30.06 -9.86
CA ASP A 48 -9.24 -29.85 -9.59
C ASP A 48 -10.11 -29.55 -10.85
N GLY A 49 -9.49 -29.65 -12.04
CA GLY A 49 -10.17 -29.32 -13.30
C GLY A 49 -9.94 -27.88 -13.78
N THR A 50 -9.09 -27.09 -13.12
CA THR A 50 -8.72 -25.72 -13.53
C THR A 50 -8.35 -25.66 -15.02
N SER A 51 -7.47 -26.56 -15.51
CA SER A 51 -7.03 -26.58 -16.91
C SER A 51 -8.19 -26.73 -17.90
N ALA A 52 -9.20 -27.54 -17.58
CA ALA A 52 -10.38 -27.72 -18.44
C ALA A 52 -11.25 -26.46 -18.53
N ILE A 53 -11.26 -25.65 -17.46
CA ILE A 53 -11.97 -24.36 -17.43
C ILE A 53 -11.24 -23.30 -18.24
N VAL A 54 -9.90 -23.33 -18.23
CA VAL A 54 -9.05 -22.38 -18.97
C VAL A 54 -9.04 -22.68 -20.48
N ALA A 55 -9.09 -23.97 -20.87
CA ALA A 55 -8.95 -24.42 -22.26
C ALA A 55 -9.81 -23.65 -23.30
N PRO A 56 -11.06 -23.28 -23.03
CA PRO A 56 -11.89 -22.50 -23.99
C PRO A 56 -11.35 -21.09 -24.32
N TYR A 57 -10.39 -20.57 -23.54
CA TYR A 57 -9.81 -19.23 -23.71
C TYR A 57 -8.40 -19.24 -24.30
N SER A 58 -7.91 -20.40 -24.77
CA SER A 58 -6.52 -20.61 -25.23
C SER A 58 -6.10 -19.75 -26.43
N ASP A 59 -7.03 -19.19 -27.17
CA ASP A 59 -6.80 -18.23 -28.26
C ASP A 59 -6.60 -16.77 -27.78
N ARG A 60 -6.92 -16.49 -26.51
CA ARG A 60 -6.94 -15.14 -25.94
C ARG A 60 -5.98 -14.96 -24.76
N LEU A 61 -5.37 -16.03 -24.27
CA LEU A 61 -4.43 -16.00 -23.15
C LEU A 61 -3.37 -17.08 -23.27
N THR A 62 -2.25 -16.88 -22.60
CA THR A 62 -1.22 -17.91 -22.44
C THR A 62 -1.46 -18.67 -21.14
N PHE A 63 -1.59 -20.00 -21.21
CA PHE A 63 -1.74 -20.87 -20.05
C PHE A 63 -0.55 -21.81 -19.91
N LEU A 64 0.14 -21.74 -18.77
CA LEU A 64 1.26 -22.61 -18.43
C LEU A 64 0.97 -23.30 -17.10
N SER A 65 0.94 -24.63 -17.12
CA SER A 65 0.72 -25.46 -15.93
C SER A 65 1.96 -26.28 -15.63
N GLU A 66 2.65 -25.92 -14.55
CA GLU A 66 3.84 -26.60 -14.06
C GLU A 66 3.98 -26.39 -12.56
N LYS A 67 4.64 -27.30 -11.87
CA LYS A 67 4.89 -27.15 -10.43
C LYS A 67 5.70 -25.89 -10.14
N ASP A 68 5.28 -25.15 -9.14
CA ASP A 68 5.94 -23.98 -8.62
C ASP A 68 6.25 -24.11 -7.11
N ARG A 69 6.92 -23.09 -6.57
CA ARG A 69 7.24 -22.97 -5.14
C ARG A 69 6.19 -22.12 -4.39
N GLY A 70 5.06 -21.83 -5.00
CA GLY A 70 3.99 -20.99 -4.47
C GLY A 70 3.74 -19.72 -5.28
N GLN A 71 2.77 -18.94 -4.84
CA GLN A 71 2.24 -17.78 -5.53
C GLN A 71 3.32 -16.80 -6.03
N GLY A 72 4.33 -16.46 -5.20
CA GLY A 72 5.41 -15.54 -5.59
C GLY A 72 6.26 -16.09 -6.75
N ASP A 73 6.52 -17.40 -6.79
CA ASP A 73 7.24 -18.05 -7.89
C ASP A 73 6.42 -18.04 -9.19
N ALA A 74 5.11 -18.32 -9.10
CA ALA A 74 4.20 -18.27 -10.24
C ALA A 74 4.12 -16.84 -10.82
N ILE A 75 3.95 -15.80 -9.98
CA ILE A 75 3.97 -14.41 -10.43
C ILE A 75 5.29 -14.05 -11.10
N ASN A 76 6.42 -14.45 -10.50
CA ASN A 76 7.75 -14.17 -11.03
C ASN A 76 7.99 -14.81 -12.40
N LYS A 77 7.52 -16.04 -12.61
CA LYS A 77 7.59 -16.70 -13.91
C LYS A 77 6.79 -15.92 -14.95
N GLY A 78 5.55 -15.55 -14.63
CA GLY A 78 4.71 -14.74 -15.51
C GLY A 78 5.32 -13.37 -15.82
N PHE A 79 5.87 -12.67 -14.83
CA PHE A 79 6.49 -11.35 -15.04
C PHE A 79 7.79 -11.41 -15.86
N ARG A 80 8.55 -12.51 -15.78
CA ARG A 80 9.70 -12.70 -16.69
C ARG A 80 9.30 -12.94 -18.14
N MET A 81 8.11 -13.50 -18.36
CA MET A 81 7.56 -13.71 -19.72
C MET A 81 6.86 -12.47 -20.25
N ALA A 82 6.47 -11.54 -19.37
CA ALA A 82 5.71 -10.35 -19.73
C ALA A 82 6.41 -9.50 -20.79
N SER A 83 5.68 -9.22 -21.86
CA SER A 83 6.13 -8.31 -22.94
C SER A 83 5.67 -6.88 -22.74
N GLY A 84 4.66 -6.66 -21.88
CA GLY A 84 4.09 -5.35 -21.61
C GLY A 84 5.04 -4.41 -20.87
N SER A 85 4.96 -3.13 -21.19
CA SER A 85 5.66 -2.07 -20.45
C SER A 85 5.01 -1.76 -19.09
N ILE A 86 3.75 -2.19 -18.92
CA ILE A 86 3.00 -2.17 -17.67
C ILE A 86 2.67 -3.61 -17.31
N VAL A 87 2.83 -3.97 -16.04
CA VAL A 87 2.55 -5.32 -15.53
C VAL A 87 1.65 -5.24 -14.29
N ALA A 88 0.77 -6.22 -14.16
CA ALA A 88 -0.08 -6.39 -12.98
C ALA A 88 -0.26 -7.88 -12.71
N TYR A 89 -0.59 -8.25 -11.47
CA TYR A 89 -1.08 -9.58 -11.21
C TYR A 89 -2.45 -9.55 -10.52
N LEU A 90 -3.28 -10.50 -10.87
CA LEU A 90 -4.61 -10.69 -10.31
C LEU A 90 -4.73 -12.15 -9.86
N ASN A 91 -5.01 -12.37 -8.59
CA ASN A 91 -5.19 -13.74 -8.08
C ASN A 91 -6.37 -14.41 -8.77
N SER A 92 -6.32 -15.74 -8.89
CA SER A 92 -7.31 -16.54 -9.61
C SER A 92 -8.70 -16.64 -8.95
N ASP A 93 -8.89 -15.98 -7.79
CA ASP A 93 -10.14 -15.85 -7.05
C ASP A 93 -10.67 -14.40 -6.98
N ASP A 94 -9.88 -13.42 -7.46
CA ASP A 94 -10.20 -12.00 -7.45
C ASP A 94 -10.70 -11.49 -8.82
N LEU A 95 -11.20 -10.26 -8.87
CA LEU A 95 -11.79 -9.68 -10.09
C LEU A 95 -11.28 -8.27 -10.35
N TYR A 96 -11.10 -7.93 -11.62
CA TYR A 96 -11.10 -6.53 -12.05
C TYR A 96 -12.52 -5.99 -12.22
N LEU A 97 -12.69 -4.71 -11.94
CA LEU A 97 -13.89 -3.95 -12.33
C LEU A 97 -13.68 -3.33 -13.71
N PRO A 98 -14.77 -3.00 -14.43
CA PRO A 98 -14.67 -2.34 -15.74
C PRO A 98 -13.87 -1.04 -15.65
N GLY A 99 -12.98 -0.81 -16.63
CA GLY A 99 -12.14 0.39 -16.69
C GLY A 99 -10.89 0.38 -15.81
N ALA A 100 -10.59 -0.72 -15.10
CA ALA A 100 -9.43 -0.80 -14.23
C ALA A 100 -8.11 -0.62 -14.99
N VAL A 101 -7.96 -1.31 -16.12
CA VAL A 101 -6.74 -1.26 -16.94
C VAL A 101 -6.60 0.12 -17.60
N SER A 102 -7.67 0.66 -18.18
CA SER A 102 -7.65 2.00 -18.80
C SER A 102 -7.30 3.10 -17.82
N ALA A 103 -7.85 3.06 -16.60
CA ALA A 103 -7.55 4.02 -15.54
C ALA A 103 -6.07 3.95 -15.11
N ALA A 104 -5.53 2.73 -14.93
CA ALA A 104 -4.14 2.54 -14.56
C ALA A 104 -3.18 3.04 -15.65
N VAL A 105 -3.44 2.73 -16.91
CA VAL A 105 -2.64 3.21 -18.04
C VAL A 105 -2.66 4.74 -18.13
N ALA A 106 -3.84 5.35 -18.07
CA ALA A 106 -4.00 6.80 -18.12
C ALA A 106 -3.21 7.50 -16.99
N ALA A 107 -3.32 6.98 -15.76
CA ALA A 107 -2.61 7.54 -14.62
C ALA A 107 -1.07 7.42 -14.75
N LEU A 108 -0.58 6.26 -15.21
CA LEU A 108 0.85 6.06 -15.47
C LEU A 108 1.37 6.94 -16.62
N GLN A 109 0.61 7.11 -17.69
CA GLN A 109 1.01 7.99 -18.81
C GLN A 109 1.05 9.45 -18.39
N ALA A 110 0.08 9.91 -17.60
CA ALA A 110 0.02 11.29 -17.13
C ALA A 110 1.11 11.64 -16.10
N ASN A 111 1.69 10.65 -15.42
CA ASN A 111 2.67 10.85 -14.34
C ASN A 111 3.88 9.93 -14.55
N PRO A 112 4.88 10.36 -15.31
CA PRO A 112 6.09 9.57 -15.60
C PRO A 112 6.88 9.15 -14.36
N GLU A 113 6.79 9.91 -13.27
CA GLU A 113 7.44 9.66 -11.98
C GLU A 113 6.81 8.51 -11.19
N PHE A 114 5.58 8.10 -11.49
CA PHE A 114 4.96 6.97 -10.81
C PHE A 114 5.56 5.64 -11.26
N GLY A 115 6.11 4.87 -10.32
CA GLY A 115 6.55 3.51 -10.57
C GLY A 115 5.40 2.51 -10.59
N ALA A 116 4.33 2.81 -9.85
CA ALA A 116 3.10 2.03 -9.80
C ALA A 116 1.90 2.93 -9.52
N VAL A 117 0.71 2.41 -9.82
CA VAL A 117 -0.57 3.03 -9.44
C VAL A 117 -1.46 1.99 -8.79
N TYR A 118 -2.40 2.45 -7.95
CA TYR A 118 -3.41 1.62 -7.31
C TYR A 118 -4.70 2.41 -7.10
N GLY A 119 -5.81 1.71 -6.93
CA GLY A 119 -7.11 2.32 -6.75
C GLY A 119 -7.94 1.65 -5.66
N GLU A 120 -9.21 1.98 -5.62
CA GLU A 120 -10.18 1.44 -4.68
C GLU A 120 -10.78 0.12 -5.13
N GLY A 121 -11.49 -0.56 -4.24
CA GLY A 121 -12.23 -1.77 -4.60
C GLY A 121 -13.20 -2.24 -3.54
N TYR A 122 -13.78 -3.40 -3.82
CA TYR A 122 -14.75 -4.04 -2.96
C TYR A 122 -14.22 -5.36 -2.40
N ARG A 123 -14.77 -5.73 -1.25
CA ARG A 123 -14.72 -7.08 -0.72
C ARG A 123 -15.96 -7.81 -1.21
N ILE A 124 -15.79 -8.99 -1.78
CA ILE A 124 -16.88 -9.82 -2.30
C ILE A 124 -16.89 -11.19 -1.62
N ASP A 125 -18.06 -11.81 -1.53
CA ASP A 125 -18.18 -13.18 -0.99
C ASP A 125 -17.78 -14.25 -2.02
N ALA A 126 -17.86 -15.53 -1.63
CA ALA A 126 -17.58 -16.66 -2.51
C ALA A 126 -18.49 -16.70 -3.77
N GLY A 127 -19.68 -16.11 -3.71
CA GLY A 127 -20.63 -16.00 -4.84
C GLY A 127 -20.36 -14.81 -5.76
N GLY A 128 -19.49 -13.88 -5.36
CA GLY A 128 -19.21 -12.64 -6.09
C GLY A 128 -20.08 -11.46 -5.67
N SER A 129 -20.92 -11.61 -4.63
CA SER A 129 -21.74 -10.50 -4.12
C SER A 129 -20.89 -9.55 -3.25
N VAL A 130 -21.10 -8.24 -3.42
CA VAL A 130 -20.39 -7.22 -2.65
C VAL A 130 -20.75 -7.31 -1.16
N ILE A 131 -19.74 -7.49 -0.30
CA ILE A 131 -19.88 -7.47 1.15
C ILE A 131 -19.72 -6.04 1.68
N ALA A 132 -18.67 -5.34 1.24
CA ALA A 132 -18.32 -3.99 1.66
C ALA A 132 -17.32 -3.35 0.69
N ARG A 133 -17.15 -2.02 0.80
CA ARG A 133 -15.98 -1.33 0.25
C ARG A 133 -14.72 -1.79 1.01
N PHE A 134 -13.58 -1.83 0.34
CA PHE A 134 -12.29 -1.97 1.00
C PHE A 134 -11.91 -0.60 1.60
N GLU A 135 -12.17 -0.42 2.88
CA GLU A 135 -12.23 0.90 3.54
C GLU A 135 -10.87 1.54 3.85
N VAL A 136 -9.77 0.78 3.73
CA VAL A 136 -8.46 1.25 4.19
C VAL A 136 -7.59 1.87 3.10
N THR A 137 -8.02 1.81 1.82
CA THR A 137 -7.27 2.44 0.72
C THR A 137 -7.28 3.96 0.87
N GLU A 138 -6.12 4.56 0.80
CA GLU A 138 -5.91 6.01 0.97
C GLU A 138 -4.82 6.51 0.02
N GLU A 139 -4.60 7.83 -0.02
CA GLU A 139 -3.51 8.45 -0.75
C GLU A 139 -2.15 7.92 -0.31
N TYR A 140 -1.18 7.92 -1.25
CA TYR A 140 0.14 7.36 -1.03
C TYR A 140 0.87 8.02 0.13
N ASN A 141 1.24 7.21 1.10
CA ASN A 141 2.05 7.61 2.26
C ASN A 141 3.05 6.49 2.59
N LEU A 142 4.29 6.66 2.14
CA LEU A 142 5.34 5.64 2.32
C LEU A 142 5.59 5.31 3.79
N TRP A 143 5.55 6.31 4.68
CA TRP A 143 5.77 6.05 6.10
C TRP A 143 4.68 5.13 6.68
N LYS A 144 3.40 5.38 6.34
CA LYS A 144 2.28 4.51 6.74
C LYS A 144 2.41 3.12 6.15
N LEU A 145 2.71 3.03 4.85
CA LEU A 145 2.88 1.75 4.17
C LEU A 145 3.96 0.89 4.84
N VAL A 146 5.08 1.48 5.26
CA VAL A 146 6.19 0.76 5.89
C VAL A 146 5.92 0.45 7.36
N ASN A 147 5.20 1.32 8.08
CA ASN A 147 5.18 1.26 9.55
C ASN A 147 3.80 0.98 10.16
N VAL A 148 2.70 1.17 9.43
CA VAL A 148 1.35 1.09 10.01
C VAL A 148 0.52 -0.04 9.44
N SER A 149 0.31 -0.07 8.13
CA SER A 149 -0.57 -1.06 7.49
C SER A 149 -0.33 -1.16 5.99
N ASP A 150 -0.68 -2.32 5.46
CA ASP A 150 -0.96 -2.48 4.05
C ASP A 150 -2.36 -1.93 3.77
N TYR A 151 -2.39 -0.70 3.26
CA TYR A 151 -3.63 -0.01 2.88
C TYR A 151 -3.89 -0.07 1.37
N VAL A 152 -3.00 -0.69 0.62
CA VAL A 152 -3.11 -0.82 -0.82
C VAL A 152 -3.89 -2.08 -1.18
N LEU A 153 -4.96 -1.95 -1.91
CA LEU A 153 -5.68 -3.10 -2.44
C LEU A 153 -4.90 -3.70 -3.61
N GLN A 154 -4.25 -4.84 -3.38
CA GLN A 154 -3.32 -5.47 -4.31
C GLN A 154 -3.93 -5.71 -5.70
N GLN A 155 -5.20 -6.08 -5.77
CA GLN A 155 -5.95 -6.34 -7.02
C GLN A 155 -6.04 -5.13 -7.94
N THR A 156 -5.70 -3.95 -7.45
CA THR A 156 -5.78 -2.70 -8.21
C THR A 156 -4.43 -2.15 -8.61
N VAL A 157 -3.34 -2.87 -8.29
CA VAL A 157 -1.98 -2.37 -8.49
C VAL A 157 -1.47 -2.70 -9.89
N PHE A 158 -0.98 -1.67 -10.57
CA PHE A 158 -0.29 -1.77 -11.87
C PHE A 158 1.07 -1.10 -11.77
N TRP A 159 2.13 -1.81 -12.16
CA TRP A 159 3.51 -1.33 -12.13
C TRP A 159 4.03 -1.05 -13.53
N ARG A 160 4.93 -0.08 -13.65
CA ARG A 160 5.86 -0.09 -14.81
C ARG A 160 6.76 -1.31 -14.70
N ARG A 161 6.91 -2.06 -15.77
CA ARG A 161 7.76 -3.27 -15.76
C ARG A 161 9.19 -2.98 -15.32
N ALA A 162 9.75 -1.84 -15.74
CA ALA A 162 11.10 -1.39 -15.38
C ALA A 162 11.32 -1.24 -13.85
N VAL A 163 10.26 -1.16 -13.04
CA VAL A 163 10.37 -1.15 -11.57
C VAL A 163 11.04 -2.43 -11.08
N PHE A 164 10.70 -3.58 -11.66
CA PHE A 164 11.25 -4.87 -11.26
C PHE A 164 12.73 -5.05 -11.62
N ASP A 165 13.23 -4.34 -12.62
CA ASP A 165 14.66 -4.30 -12.92
C ASP A 165 15.45 -3.61 -11.80
N ALA A 166 14.85 -2.61 -11.15
CA ALA A 166 15.49 -1.82 -10.10
C ALA A 166 15.32 -2.43 -8.69
N ILE A 167 14.14 -3.02 -8.38
CA ILE A 167 13.84 -3.51 -7.04
C ILE A 167 13.90 -5.04 -6.92
N GLY A 168 14.02 -5.77 -8.03
CA GLY A 168 13.91 -7.22 -8.09
C GLY A 168 12.46 -7.72 -8.04
N PHE A 169 12.27 -9.00 -8.26
CA PHE A 169 10.98 -9.69 -8.27
C PHE A 169 10.47 -10.00 -6.85
N PHE A 170 9.30 -10.65 -6.76
CA PHE A 170 8.74 -11.10 -5.49
C PHE A 170 9.66 -12.11 -4.80
N ASP A 171 9.74 -12.06 -3.47
CA ASP A 171 10.42 -13.10 -2.69
C ASP A 171 9.56 -14.38 -2.68
N PRO A 172 10.01 -15.48 -3.31
CA PRO A 172 9.23 -16.72 -3.41
C PRO A 172 9.08 -17.45 -2.07
N ASP A 173 9.84 -17.06 -1.05
CA ASP A 173 9.79 -17.67 0.28
C ASP A 173 8.74 -16.97 1.18
N LEU A 174 8.15 -15.87 0.72
CA LEU A 174 7.04 -15.19 1.39
C LEU A 174 5.70 -15.82 1.00
N HIS A 175 4.90 -16.10 2.03
CA HIS A 175 3.61 -16.77 1.87
C HIS A 175 2.42 -15.84 2.06
N TYR A 176 2.46 -14.94 3.03
CA TYR A 176 1.32 -14.12 3.45
C TYR A 176 1.47 -12.62 3.20
N GLY A 177 2.67 -12.10 3.12
CA GLY A 177 2.94 -10.68 3.00
C GLY A 177 3.75 -10.32 1.78
N LEU A 178 3.69 -11.15 0.72
CA LEU A 178 4.46 -10.92 -0.51
C LEU A 178 4.02 -9.64 -1.23
N ASP A 179 2.75 -9.32 -1.20
CA ASP A 179 2.14 -8.11 -1.75
C ASP A 179 2.62 -6.87 -1.00
N TRP A 180 2.53 -6.89 0.31
CA TRP A 180 2.99 -5.76 1.13
C TRP A 180 4.51 -5.53 1.02
N GLU A 181 5.29 -6.60 0.97
CA GLU A 181 6.74 -6.53 0.84
C GLU A 181 7.16 -5.85 -0.48
N ILE A 182 6.58 -6.27 -1.61
CA ILE A 182 6.90 -5.68 -2.92
C ILE A 182 6.42 -4.22 -3.00
N LEU A 183 5.27 -3.89 -2.39
CA LEU A 183 4.78 -2.52 -2.31
C LEU A 183 5.71 -1.63 -1.47
N MET A 184 6.25 -2.13 -0.36
CA MET A 184 7.26 -1.40 0.42
C MET A 184 8.54 -1.16 -0.39
N ARG A 185 9.04 -2.16 -1.15
CA ARG A 185 10.21 -1.98 -2.03
C ARG A 185 9.92 -1.00 -3.15
N THR A 186 8.75 -1.11 -3.78
CA THR A 186 8.29 -0.16 -4.80
C THR A 186 8.27 1.25 -4.23
N GLY A 187 7.58 1.44 -3.11
CA GLY A 187 7.40 2.75 -2.50
C GLY A 187 8.68 3.38 -1.97
N LYS A 188 9.67 2.58 -1.58
CA LYS A 188 10.99 3.08 -1.20
C LYS A 188 11.83 3.58 -2.38
N ARG A 189 11.49 3.20 -3.60
CA ARG A 189 12.24 3.56 -4.81
C ARG A 189 11.48 4.51 -5.72
N TYR A 190 10.16 4.45 -5.73
CA TYR A 190 9.28 5.19 -6.62
C TYR A 190 8.08 5.78 -5.88
N VAL A 191 7.54 6.86 -6.37
CA VAL A 191 6.22 7.33 -5.97
C VAL A 191 5.17 6.37 -6.51
N MET A 192 4.13 6.09 -5.72
CA MET A 192 2.97 5.33 -6.15
C MET A 192 1.76 6.26 -6.25
N GLY A 193 1.07 6.22 -7.39
CA GLY A 193 -0.11 7.04 -7.65
C GLY A 193 -1.38 6.39 -7.09
N TYR A 194 -2.20 7.16 -6.38
CA TYR A 194 -3.54 6.74 -5.97
C TYR A 194 -4.58 7.22 -6.98
N ILE A 195 -5.46 6.31 -7.39
CA ILE A 195 -6.58 6.57 -8.31
C ILE A 195 -7.88 6.44 -7.51
N PRO A 196 -8.66 7.51 -7.28
CA PRO A 196 -9.91 7.45 -6.52
C PRO A 196 -11.05 6.81 -7.36
N GLN A 197 -10.80 5.62 -7.89
CA GLN A 197 -11.73 4.84 -8.69
C GLN A 197 -11.74 3.39 -8.22
N PHE A 198 -12.92 2.76 -8.26
CA PHE A 198 -13.07 1.34 -7.97
C PHE A 198 -12.55 0.51 -9.15
N MET A 199 -11.50 -0.27 -8.92
CA MET A 199 -10.76 -0.98 -9.95
C MET A 199 -10.77 -2.51 -9.79
N GLY A 200 -11.00 -3.02 -8.57
CA GLY A 200 -10.92 -4.46 -8.32
C GLY A 200 -11.77 -4.94 -7.15
N CYS A 201 -11.87 -6.26 -7.03
CA CYS A 201 -12.55 -6.92 -5.94
C CYS A 201 -11.66 -8.00 -5.31
N LEU A 202 -11.54 -7.95 -3.98
CA LEU A 202 -10.95 -8.99 -3.16
C LEU A 202 -12.03 -9.99 -2.73
N ARG A 203 -11.84 -11.29 -3.03
CA ARG A 203 -12.77 -12.32 -2.61
C ARG A 203 -12.43 -12.87 -1.23
N GLU A 204 -13.46 -12.90 -0.39
CA GLU A 204 -13.35 -13.44 0.97
C GLU A 204 -14.17 -14.72 1.13
N TYR A 205 -13.50 -15.79 1.56
CA TYR A 205 -14.11 -17.07 1.88
C TYR A 205 -13.26 -17.80 2.94
N PRO A 206 -13.84 -18.76 3.70
CA PRO A 206 -13.17 -19.37 4.86
C PRO A 206 -11.84 -20.05 4.54
N GLU A 207 -11.72 -20.63 3.34
CA GLU A 207 -10.54 -21.37 2.87
C GLU A 207 -9.46 -20.44 2.29
N ALA A 208 -9.74 -19.13 2.16
CA ALA A 208 -8.78 -18.16 1.65
C ALA A 208 -7.49 -18.17 2.49
N LYS A 209 -6.35 -18.10 1.81
CA LYS A 209 -5.00 -18.18 2.40
C LYS A 209 -4.81 -17.22 3.58
N THR A 210 -5.26 -16.00 3.45
CA THR A 210 -5.12 -14.95 4.49
C THR A 210 -5.92 -15.28 5.75
N ALA A 211 -7.09 -15.91 5.60
CA ALA A 211 -7.93 -16.30 6.74
C ALA A 211 -7.32 -17.45 7.56
N ALA A 212 -6.52 -18.31 6.94
CA ALA A 212 -5.93 -19.51 7.56
C ALA A 212 -4.57 -19.26 8.25
N GLY A 213 -3.91 -18.13 8.01
CA GLY A 213 -2.48 -17.92 8.28
C GLY A 213 -2.01 -17.93 9.74
N GLY A 214 -2.85 -17.52 10.69
CA GLY A 214 -2.57 -17.58 12.12
C GLY A 214 -1.18 -17.01 12.52
N ALA A 215 -0.53 -17.65 13.49
CA ALA A 215 0.77 -17.23 14.02
C ALA A 215 1.92 -17.26 12.97
N GLN A 216 1.80 -18.09 11.94
CA GLN A 216 2.81 -18.13 10.86
C GLN A 216 2.77 -16.85 10.03
N ARG A 217 1.56 -16.37 9.68
CA ARG A 217 1.36 -15.07 9.02
C ARG A 217 1.98 -13.94 9.83
N PHE A 218 1.72 -13.88 11.14
CA PHE A 218 2.30 -12.83 11.99
C PHE A 218 3.83 -12.88 12.05
N ARG A 219 4.43 -14.08 12.13
CA ARG A 219 5.89 -14.22 12.13
C ARG A 219 6.52 -13.72 10.83
N GLU A 220 5.88 -13.97 9.70
CA GLU A 220 6.33 -13.49 8.39
C GLU A 220 6.21 -11.96 8.30
N ILE A 221 5.04 -11.39 8.65
CA ILE A 221 4.84 -9.94 8.73
C ILE A 221 5.88 -9.28 9.65
N ALA A 222 6.13 -9.85 10.83
CA ALA A 222 7.14 -9.33 11.75
C ALA A 222 8.56 -9.36 11.16
N ARG A 223 8.88 -10.34 10.30
CA ARG A 223 10.15 -10.40 9.56
C ARG A 223 10.22 -9.28 8.52
N ILE A 224 9.19 -9.10 7.71
CA ILE A 224 9.08 -8.04 6.71
C ILE A 224 9.24 -6.67 7.38
N LEU A 225 8.51 -6.41 8.45
CA LEU A 225 8.60 -5.14 9.18
C LEU A 225 10.01 -4.85 9.70
N ARG A 226 10.73 -5.86 10.22
CA ARG A 226 12.10 -5.68 10.69
C ARG A 226 13.10 -5.38 9.58
N SER A 227 12.86 -5.86 8.35
CA SER A 227 13.76 -5.60 7.21
C SER A 227 13.47 -4.25 6.55
N HIS A 228 12.26 -3.71 6.71
CA HIS A 228 11.86 -2.48 6.01
C HIS A 228 11.73 -1.25 6.90
N SER A 229 11.38 -1.41 8.18
CA SER A 229 11.20 -0.31 9.13
C SER A 229 12.49 0.00 9.87
N SER A 230 12.72 1.29 10.16
CA SER A 230 13.78 1.74 11.08
C SER A 230 13.40 1.54 12.56
N TYR A 231 12.15 1.24 12.85
CA TYR A 231 11.66 0.96 14.20
C TYR A 231 11.77 -0.53 14.51
N ARG A 232 12.26 -0.87 15.71
CA ARG A 232 12.31 -2.26 16.20
C ARG A 232 10.90 -2.89 16.29
N TYR A 233 9.92 -2.07 16.67
CA TYR A 233 8.50 -2.42 16.81
C TYR A 233 7.64 -1.29 16.24
N PRO A 234 7.44 -1.25 14.90
CA PRO A 234 6.55 -0.27 14.30
C PRO A 234 5.09 -0.51 14.71
N PRO A 235 4.18 0.47 14.59
CA PRO A 235 2.75 0.31 14.89
C PRO A 235 2.13 -0.95 14.26
N ALA A 236 2.48 -1.28 13.02
CA ALA A 236 2.05 -2.49 12.32
C ALA A 236 2.32 -3.78 13.10
N TYR A 237 3.44 -3.86 13.83
CA TYR A 237 3.75 -5.04 14.64
C TYR A 237 2.67 -5.32 15.67
N PHE A 238 2.14 -4.29 16.32
CA PHE A 238 1.06 -4.42 17.31
C PHE A 238 -0.29 -4.65 16.65
N ILE A 239 -0.58 -3.96 15.54
CA ILE A 239 -1.84 -4.11 14.78
C ILE A 239 -2.02 -5.56 14.34
N TYR A 240 -1.04 -6.09 13.59
CA TYR A 240 -1.12 -7.47 13.06
C TYR A 240 -0.93 -8.53 14.15
N GLY A 241 -0.19 -8.21 15.21
CA GLY A 241 -0.05 -9.07 16.38
C GLY A 241 -1.38 -9.24 17.10
N LEU A 242 -2.05 -8.15 17.45
CA LEU A 242 -3.36 -8.17 18.11
C LEU A 242 -4.41 -8.86 17.26
N ASP A 243 -4.53 -8.54 15.97
CA ASP A 243 -5.46 -9.19 15.03
C ASP A 243 -5.24 -10.72 14.98
N THR A 244 -3.98 -11.14 14.94
CA THR A 244 -3.64 -12.57 14.87
C THR A 244 -3.94 -13.31 16.16
N TYR A 245 -3.45 -12.80 17.30
CA TYR A 245 -3.60 -13.50 18.58
C TYR A 245 -5.02 -13.47 19.08
N GLU A 246 -5.78 -12.42 18.81
CA GLU A 246 -7.21 -12.36 19.09
C GLU A 246 -7.95 -13.48 18.35
N LYS A 247 -7.74 -13.65 17.06
CA LYS A 247 -8.36 -14.73 16.27
C LYS A 247 -8.00 -16.11 16.80
N ILE A 248 -6.75 -16.31 17.24
CA ILE A 248 -6.30 -17.56 17.87
C ILE A 248 -7.04 -17.80 19.20
N VAL A 249 -7.08 -16.80 20.06
CA VAL A 249 -7.75 -16.87 21.37
C VAL A 249 -9.25 -17.11 21.22
N CYS A 250 -9.91 -16.38 20.31
CA CYS A 250 -11.33 -16.56 20.04
C CYS A 250 -11.67 -17.95 19.49
N ARG A 251 -10.81 -18.51 18.63
CA ARG A 251 -10.95 -19.89 18.13
C ARG A 251 -10.81 -20.90 19.27
N TRP A 252 -9.86 -20.69 20.16
CA TRP A 252 -9.60 -21.56 21.32
C TRP A 252 -10.74 -21.52 22.33
N ILE A 253 -11.24 -20.32 22.67
CA ILE A 253 -12.40 -20.12 23.56
C ILE A 253 -13.67 -20.71 22.92
N GLY A 254 -13.90 -20.51 21.61
CA GLY A 254 -15.03 -21.08 20.89
C GLY A 254 -15.03 -22.61 20.87
N ALA A 255 -13.86 -23.22 20.77
CA ALA A 255 -13.70 -24.67 20.86
C ALA A 255 -13.90 -25.22 22.28
N ALA A 256 -13.48 -24.46 23.32
CA ALA A 256 -13.59 -24.87 24.72
C ALA A 256 -15.00 -24.63 25.33
N PHE A 257 -15.72 -23.60 24.85
CA PHE A 257 -16.99 -23.14 25.42
C PHE A 257 -18.04 -22.94 24.31
N GLY A 258 -18.54 -24.03 23.73
CA GLY A 258 -19.48 -24.03 22.59
C GLY A 258 -20.80 -23.24 22.75
N TRP A 259 -21.13 -22.75 23.97
CA TRP A 259 -22.30 -21.93 24.26
C TRP A 259 -22.04 -20.42 24.31
N TRP A 260 -20.75 -19.95 24.09
CA TRP A 260 -20.37 -18.55 24.24
C TRP A 260 -20.14 -17.71 22.99
N PRO A 261 -20.58 -18.07 21.78
CA PRO A 261 -20.20 -17.34 20.56
C PRO A 261 -20.73 -15.89 20.47
N ARG A 262 -21.84 -15.58 21.18
CA ARG A 262 -22.44 -14.23 21.15
C ARG A 262 -21.71 -13.24 22.04
N LEU A 263 -21.27 -13.68 23.24
CA LEU A 263 -20.55 -12.83 24.18
C LEU A 263 -19.09 -12.64 23.75
N ALA A 264 -18.45 -13.70 23.24
CA ALA A 264 -17.12 -13.62 22.64
C ALA A 264 -17.09 -12.62 21.48
N ARG A 265 -18.05 -12.65 20.56
CA ARG A 265 -18.17 -11.66 19.48
C ARG A 265 -18.42 -10.23 19.97
N LYS A 266 -19.15 -10.04 21.07
CA LYS A 266 -19.40 -8.71 21.64
C LYS A 266 -18.14 -8.15 22.31
N LEU A 267 -17.42 -8.96 23.08
CA LEU A 267 -16.13 -8.64 23.69
C LEU A 267 -15.08 -8.35 22.59
N GLN A 268 -15.02 -9.18 21.57
CA GLN A 268 -14.17 -9.03 20.41
C GLN A 268 -14.36 -7.68 19.73
N ARG A 269 -15.59 -7.30 19.40
CA ARG A 269 -15.89 -5.99 18.80
C ARG A 269 -15.50 -4.82 19.71
N SER A 270 -15.63 -4.97 21.01
CA SER A 270 -15.25 -3.92 21.97
C SER A 270 -13.73 -3.81 22.11
N VAL A 271 -13.02 -4.93 22.21
CA VAL A 271 -11.56 -4.96 22.27
C VAL A 271 -10.95 -4.44 20.96
N LEU A 272 -11.47 -4.87 19.80
CA LEU A 272 -11.02 -4.37 18.49
C LEU A 272 -11.25 -2.86 18.35
N ARG A 273 -12.44 -2.37 18.73
CA ARG A 273 -12.73 -0.93 18.61
C ARG A 273 -11.80 -0.10 19.50
N VAL A 274 -11.52 -0.54 20.71
CA VAL A 274 -10.60 0.12 21.64
C VAL A 274 -9.16 0.00 21.15
N SER A 275 -8.73 -1.18 20.70
CA SER A 275 -7.37 -1.39 20.19
C SER A 275 -7.13 -0.60 18.90
N HIS A 276 -8.07 -0.57 17.95
CA HIS A 276 -7.95 0.26 16.74
C HIS A 276 -7.85 1.74 17.04
N HIS A 277 -8.61 2.24 18.02
CA HIS A 277 -8.50 3.63 18.45
C HIS A 277 -7.11 3.93 19.03
N PHE A 278 -6.64 3.13 20.00
CA PHE A 278 -5.31 3.30 20.59
C PHE A 278 -4.17 3.14 19.57
N ILE A 279 -4.30 2.22 18.63
CA ILE A 279 -3.29 2.00 17.59
C ILE A 279 -3.30 3.14 16.57
N GLY A 280 -4.48 3.65 16.20
CA GLY A 280 -4.60 4.84 15.34
C GLY A 280 -3.95 6.05 16.00
N GLU A 281 -4.22 6.30 17.28
CA GLU A 281 -3.53 7.34 18.05
C GLU A 281 -2.03 7.08 18.18
N TYR A 282 -1.62 5.83 18.42
CA TYR A 282 -0.21 5.48 18.49
C TYR A 282 0.50 5.68 17.14
N ALA A 283 -0.14 5.33 16.02
CA ALA A 283 0.39 5.54 14.69
C ALA A 283 0.52 7.04 14.37
N ALA A 284 -0.51 7.83 14.65
CA ALA A 284 -0.49 9.28 14.49
C ALA A 284 0.57 9.93 15.40
N HIS A 285 0.68 9.50 16.65
CA HIS A 285 1.74 9.95 17.58
C HIS A 285 3.13 9.56 17.11
N SER A 286 3.29 8.34 16.56
CA SER A 286 4.57 7.84 16.07
C SER A 286 5.03 8.57 14.81
N GLN A 287 4.09 8.89 13.92
CA GLN A 287 4.36 9.72 12.75
C GLN A 287 4.48 11.21 13.13
N GLY A 288 3.70 11.65 14.10
CA GLY A 288 3.59 13.06 14.49
C GLY A 288 2.77 13.89 13.50
N LEU A 289 1.97 13.26 12.65
CA LEU A 289 1.01 13.86 11.75
C LEU A 289 -0.38 13.31 12.05
N TYR A 290 -1.35 14.20 12.22
CA TYR A 290 -2.74 13.86 12.49
C TYR A 290 -3.56 13.86 11.20
N SER A 291 -4.68 13.13 11.19
CA SER A 291 -5.56 12.99 10.02
C SER A 291 -6.19 14.31 9.54
N ASP A 292 -6.21 15.31 10.37
CA ASP A 292 -6.68 16.66 10.07
C ASP A 292 -5.55 17.61 9.56
N GLY A 293 -4.37 17.05 9.21
CA GLY A 293 -3.24 17.78 8.66
C GLY A 293 -2.32 18.44 9.69
N TRP A 294 -2.70 18.46 10.97
CA TRP A 294 -1.84 19.02 12.00
C TRP A 294 -0.59 18.18 12.27
N ALA A 295 0.54 18.86 12.44
CA ALA A 295 1.79 18.26 12.88
C ALA A 295 2.00 18.48 14.38
N SER A 296 2.57 17.46 15.05
CA SER A 296 3.02 17.54 16.44
C SER A 296 4.40 18.20 16.56
N THR A 297 4.97 18.24 17.76
CA THR A 297 6.33 18.77 18.00
C THR A 297 7.41 18.02 17.22
N ARG A 298 7.15 16.82 16.79
CA ARG A 298 8.04 16.02 15.94
C ARG A 298 7.25 15.20 14.95
N ALA A 299 7.45 15.43 13.66
CA ALA A 299 6.84 14.67 12.58
C ALA A 299 7.91 13.87 11.82
N HIS A 300 7.62 12.59 11.55
CA HIS A 300 8.48 11.67 10.83
C HIS A 300 7.91 11.39 9.44
N LEU A 301 8.71 11.62 8.42
CA LEU A 301 8.34 11.45 7.03
C LEU A 301 9.35 10.57 6.29
N MET A 302 8.88 9.94 5.23
CA MET A 302 9.69 9.15 4.34
C MET A 302 9.28 9.46 2.89
N LEU A 303 10.25 9.80 2.05
CA LEU A 303 10.06 10.03 0.62
C LEU A 303 10.88 9.02 -0.18
N PRO A 304 10.43 8.57 -1.34
CA PRO A 304 11.22 7.73 -2.24
C PRO A 304 12.44 8.51 -2.73
N PRO A 305 13.47 7.85 -3.30
CA PRO A 305 14.58 8.52 -3.94
C PRO A 305 14.11 9.44 -5.07
N SER A 306 14.81 10.53 -5.27
CA SER A 306 14.54 11.46 -6.35
C SER A 306 15.81 12.23 -6.69
N ASP A 307 15.95 12.64 -7.93
CA ASP A 307 16.96 13.61 -8.41
C ASP A 307 16.60 15.06 -8.00
N GLY A 308 15.48 15.25 -7.31
CA GLY A 308 15.07 16.52 -6.72
C GLY A 308 16.05 16.97 -5.65
N ARG A 309 16.67 18.14 -5.87
CA ARG A 309 17.69 18.71 -4.97
C ARG A 309 17.11 19.28 -3.67
N TYR A 310 15.81 19.42 -3.59
CA TYR A 310 15.12 20.04 -2.46
C TYR A 310 13.89 19.25 -2.09
N ILE A 311 13.61 19.15 -0.78
CA ILE A 311 12.29 18.80 -0.27
C ILE A 311 11.48 20.09 -0.21
N GLU A 312 10.34 20.11 -0.86
CA GLU A 312 9.36 21.20 -0.75
C GLU A 312 8.33 20.85 0.32
N LEU A 313 8.20 21.70 1.32
CA LEU A 313 7.22 21.58 2.39
C LEU A 313 6.26 22.77 2.32
N THR A 314 4.99 22.52 2.05
CA THR A 314 3.93 23.53 2.20
C THR A 314 3.39 23.45 3.63
N VAL A 315 3.66 24.50 4.41
CA VAL A 315 3.29 24.56 5.83
C VAL A 315 2.40 25.77 6.09
N THR A 316 1.37 25.60 6.89
CA THR A 316 0.50 26.69 7.31
C THR A 316 0.51 26.84 8.83
N LEU A 317 0.76 28.05 9.30
CA LEU A 317 0.54 28.44 10.69
C LEU A 317 -0.74 29.29 10.75
N PRO A 318 -1.88 28.68 11.16
CA PRO A 318 -3.14 29.41 11.26
C PRO A 318 -3.13 30.39 12.42
N PRO A 319 -4.03 31.39 12.42
CA PRO A 319 -4.23 32.29 13.56
C PRO A 319 -4.49 31.49 14.84
N GLY A 320 -3.76 31.83 15.90
CA GLY A 320 -3.86 31.13 17.19
C GLY A 320 -2.81 31.62 18.20
N PRO A 321 -2.62 30.87 19.29
CA PRO A 321 -1.71 31.27 20.36
C PRO A 321 -0.21 31.22 19.97
N VAL A 322 0.12 30.64 18.82
CA VAL A 322 1.48 30.61 18.27
C VAL A 322 1.53 31.53 17.06
N GLU A 323 2.11 32.70 17.21
CA GLU A 323 2.24 33.71 16.14
C GLU A 323 3.45 33.49 15.24
N ARG A 324 4.45 32.74 15.71
CA ARG A 324 5.67 32.42 14.96
C ARG A 324 6.16 31.03 15.30
N GLN A 325 6.46 30.25 14.26
CA GLN A 325 6.97 28.92 14.39
C GLN A 325 8.41 28.82 13.85
N THR A 326 9.21 27.99 14.48
CA THR A 326 10.53 27.57 13.96
C THR A 326 10.51 26.07 13.83
N ILE A 327 10.87 25.56 12.66
CA ILE A 327 11.04 24.14 12.42
C ILE A 327 12.49 23.82 12.09
N VAL A 328 12.92 22.61 12.46
CA VAL A 328 14.22 22.06 12.13
C VAL A 328 13.98 20.75 11.40
N VAL A 329 14.46 20.66 10.17
CA VAL A 329 14.39 19.42 9.37
C VAL A 329 15.71 18.67 9.52
N ARG A 330 15.60 17.37 9.84
CA ARG A 330 16.77 16.49 10.07
C ARG A 330 16.64 15.18 9.31
N SER A 331 17.77 14.66 8.82
CA SER A 331 17.92 13.25 8.45
C SER A 331 18.91 12.61 9.42
N GLY A 332 18.44 11.68 10.25
CA GLY A 332 19.20 11.14 11.36
C GLY A 332 19.71 12.24 12.31
N ARG A 333 21.04 12.33 12.47
CA ARG A 333 21.68 13.38 13.30
C ARG A 333 21.97 14.67 12.53
N ARG A 334 21.89 14.67 11.20
CA ARG A 334 22.23 15.81 10.34
C ARG A 334 21.06 16.78 10.25
N ILE A 335 21.28 18.06 10.50
CA ILE A 335 20.33 19.13 10.23
C ILE A 335 20.42 19.45 8.74
N LEU A 336 19.25 19.36 8.05
CA LEU A 336 19.11 19.74 6.65
C LEU A 336 18.75 21.22 6.50
N SER A 337 17.81 21.70 7.33
CA SER A 337 17.39 23.10 7.35
C SER A 337 16.86 23.51 8.73
N ARG A 338 16.84 24.84 8.96
CA ARG A 338 16.16 25.50 10.08
C ARG A 338 15.45 26.72 9.55
N GLU A 339 14.12 26.69 9.58
CA GLU A 339 13.27 27.74 9.02
C GLU A 339 12.35 28.32 10.09
N SER A 340 12.07 29.64 9.97
CA SER A 340 11.15 30.34 10.88
C SER A 340 10.14 31.13 10.07
N PHE A 341 8.85 30.96 10.36
CA PHE A 341 7.74 31.58 9.65
C PHE A 341 6.67 32.09 10.62
N GLY A 342 5.92 33.11 10.18
CA GLY A 342 4.80 33.69 10.91
C GLY A 342 3.47 33.04 10.56
N LEU A 343 2.37 33.77 10.77
CA LEU A 343 1.03 33.34 10.39
C LEU A 343 0.88 33.30 8.86
N GLY A 344 0.17 32.31 8.35
CA GLY A 344 -0.09 32.11 6.93
C GLY A 344 0.54 30.83 6.37
N THR A 345 0.47 30.69 5.06
CA THR A 345 1.01 29.51 4.32
C THR A 345 2.36 29.87 3.70
N PHE A 346 3.32 28.97 3.84
CA PHE A 346 4.70 29.11 3.36
C PHE A 346 5.14 27.87 2.65
N VAL A 347 5.91 28.05 1.57
CA VAL A 347 6.64 26.99 0.89
C VAL A 347 8.10 27.04 1.34
N LEU A 348 8.55 26.00 1.98
CA LEU A 348 9.91 25.87 2.50
C LEU A 348 10.69 24.88 1.64
N ASN A 349 11.88 25.28 1.20
CA ASN A 349 12.75 24.43 0.37
C ASN A 349 13.94 23.94 1.21
N VAL A 350 13.94 22.66 1.51
CA VAL A 350 14.98 22.01 2.32
C VAL A 350 15.97 21.31 1.40
N PRO A 351 17.26 21.70 1.37
CA PRO A 351 18.24 21.08 0.51
C PRO A 351 18.47 19.61 0.90
N VAL A 352 18.52 18.74 -0.10
CA VAL A 352 18.83 17.32 0.07
C VAL A 352 20.30 17.10 -0.33
N PRO A 353 21.14 16.62 0.59
CA PRO A 353 22.53 16.27 0.26
C PRO A 353 22.65 15.15 -0.76
N GLU A 354 23.64 15.22 -1.63
CA GLU A 354 23.87 14.26 -2.72
C GLU A 354 23.99 12.81 -2.25
N ASP A 355 24.58 12.60 -1.09
CA ASP A 355 24.71 11.26 -0.46
C ASP A 355 23.38 10.63 -0.03
N LEU A 356 22.26 11.35 -0.15
CA LEU A 356 20.92 10.88 0.19
C LEU A 356 19.98 10.71 -1.03
N TRP A 357 20.45 10.91 -2.26
CA TRP A 357 19.58 10.88 -3.44
C TRP A 357 19.17 9.48 -3.90
N ASP A 358 20.04 8.47 -3.68
CA ASP A 358 19.85 7.12 -4.23
C ASP A 358 19.02 6.19 -3.34
N ALA A 359 18.57 6.66 -2.19
CA ALA A 359 17.80 5.88 -1.23
C ALA A 359 16.55 6.62 -0.75
N ALA A 360 15.56 5.88 -0.25
CA ALA A 360 14.41 6.50 0.39
C ALA A 360 14.86 7.41 1.54
N LEU A 361 14.51 8.69 1.45
CA LEU A 361 14.89 9.71 2.41
C LEU A 361 13.96 9.70 3.62
N THR A 362 14.48 9.31 4.77
CA THR A 362 13.77 9.45 6.06
C THR A 362 14.22 10.74 6.74
N PHE A 363 13.28 11.59 7.10
CA PHE A 363 13.56 12.83 7.79
C PHE A 363 12.53 13.16 8.87
N THR A 364 12.92 14.02 9.78
CA THR A 364 12.09 14.46 10.89
C THR A 364 11.98 15.99 10.86
N ILE A 365 10.78 16.51 11.05
CA ILE A 365 10.53 17.93 11.25
C ILE A 365 10.27 18.15 12.74
N GLU A 366 11.11 18.92 13.39
CA GLU A 366 10.99 19.28 14.81
C GLU A 366 10.49 20.73 14.93
N ALA A 367 9.38 20.94 15.64
CA ALA A 367 8.80 22.26 15.86
C ALA A 367 9.17 22.82 17.24
N ALA A 368 9.54 24.10 17.29
CA ALA A 368 9.97 24.75 18.52
C ALA A 368 8.81 25.09 19.48
N ARG A 369 7.61 25.34 18.95
CA ARG A 369 6.44 25.76 19.72
C ARG A 369 5.23 24.86 19.43
N HIS A 370 4.36 24.73 20.42
CA HIS A 370 3.09 24.03 20.27
C HIS A 370 2.03 24.70 21.15
N TYR A 371 0.76 24.42 20.86
CA TYR A 371 -0.35 24.71 21.75
C TYR A 371 -1.22 23.45 21.94
N VAL A 372 -2.01 23.47 23.01
CA VAL A 372 -2.99 22.41 23.29
C VAL A 372 -4.35 23.08 23.22
N PRO A 373 -5.27 22.64 22.32
CA PRO A 373 -6.55 23.33 22.08
C PRO A 373 -7.48 23.42 23.30
N GLY A 374 -7.39 22.47 24.23
CA GLY A 374 -8.21 22.43 25.44
C GLY A 374 -8.41 21.01 25.99
N ASP A 375 -9.30 20.88 26.98
CA ASP A 375 -9.52 19.61 27.67
C ASP A 375 -10.09 18.49 26.74
N ALA A 376 -10.80 18.87 25.69
CA ALA A 376 -11.37 17.95 24.71
C ALA A 376 -10.34 17.49 23.67
N ASP A 377 -9.31 18.29 23.39
CA ASP A 377 -8.23 17.97 22.46
C ASP A 377 -6.88 18.26 23.13
N ARG A 378 -6.22 17.22 23.59
CA ARG A 378 -4.93 17.27 24.30
C ARG A 378 -3.71 17.14 23.39
N ARG A 379 -3.89 17.13 22.07
CA ARG A 379 -2.78 17.05 21.10
C ARG A 379 -1.90 18.28 21.20
N ARG A 380 -0.60 18.09 20.97
CA ARG A 380 0.38 19.20 20.85
C ARG A 380 0.45 19.62 19.39
N LEU A 381 -0.31 20.65 19.04
CA LEU A 381 -0.44 21.13 17.67
C LEU A 381 0.61 22.22 17.39
N CYS A 382 1.30 22.15 16.27
CA CYS A 382 2.40 23.05 15.94
C CYS A 382 2.16 23.86 14.67
N TYR A 383 1.73 23.21 13.60
CA TYR A 383 1.47 23.79 12.28
C TYR A 383 0.68 22.75 11.45
N LEU A 384 0.08 23.20 10.33
CA LEU A 384 -0.49 22.29 9.33
C LEU A 384 0.60 21.96 8.30
N LEU A 385 0.75 20.69 7.96
CA LEU A 385 1.57 20.23 6.84
C LEU A 385 0.62 19.86 5.69
N GLU A 386 0.52 20.74 4.69
CA GLU A 386 -0.42 20.56 3.59
C GLU A 386 0.14 19.70 2.47
N ARG A 387 1.44 19.86 2.20
CA ARG A 387 2.12 19.14 1.12
C ARG A 387 3.57 18.86 1.48
N VAL A 388 4.05 17.70 1.02
CA VAL A 388 5.46 17.35 1.04
C VAL A 388 5.82 16.66 -0.28
N GLY A 389 6.94 17.02 -0.87
CA GLY A 389 7.40 16.44 -2.14
C GLY A 389 8.82 16.90 -2.47
N TYR A 390 9.31 16.51 -3.65
CA TYR A 390 10.59 17.00 -4.17
C TYR A 390 10.39 18.14 -5.15
N SER A 391 11.34 19.06 -5.17
CA SER A 391 11.44 20.13 -6.16
C SER A 391 12.84 20.14 -6.79
N ALA A 392 12.90 20.27 -8.11
CA ALA A 392 14.13 20.46 -8.85
C ALA A 392 14.65 21.90 -8.83
N ARG A 393 13.80 22.86 -8.43
CA ARG A 393 14.12 24.30 -8.42
C ARG A 393 13.95 24.88 -7.03
N TYR A 394 14.92 25.69 -6.62
CA TYR A 394 14.77 26.54 -5.45
C TYR A 394 13.72 27.63 -5.75
N GLN A 395 12.59 27.60 -5.05
CA GLN A 395 11.62 28.70 -5.05
C GLN A 395 11.96 29.63 -3.88
N LEU A 396 12.12 30.92 -4.16
CA LEU A 396 12.35 31.91 -3.11
C LEU A 396 11.12 31.94 -2.19
N PRO A 397 11.29 31.96 -0.84
CA PRO A 397 10.17 32.15 0.07
C PRO A 397 9.54 33.51 -0.17
N GLY A 398 8.24 33.53 -0.56
CA GLY A 398 7.45 34.77 -0.67
C GLY A 398 7.25 35.31 -2.09
N GLY A 399 6.87 34.44 -3.05
CA GLY A 399 6.28 34.87 -4.33
C GLY A 399 4.77 34.72 -4.29
#